data_4968a301c51a2787dd70f63a6b6ba24f
#
_entry.id   4968a301c51a2787dd70f63a6b6ba24f
#
_cell.length_a   1.000
_cell.length_b   1.000
_cell.length_c   1.000
_cell.angle_alpha   90.00
_cell.angle_beta   90.00
_cell.angle_gamma   90.00
#
_symmetry.space_group_name_H-M   'P 1'
#
loop_
_entity.id
_entity.type
_entity.pdbx_description
1 polymer ?
#
loop_
_entity_poly.entity_id
_entity_poly.type
_entity_poly.pdbx_seq_one_letter_code
_entity_poly.pdbx_strand_id
1 'polypeptide(L)'
;EYRRQRQMCIRDSYISSYYGYRKNPNTGNEELHRGVDIAVPTGTTVYAAHDGTVTTAAYDSYYGNYVVIEKDGYTTKYAHMDSLSVSAGQSITKGTVIGTTGNTGSSTGSHLHIECLYNGEYYNPLFYFDVGEGTLYGESPGGGGGAPGNAIPPDSYDDATVQALMEEAAKYLGYPYVWGGSSPSTSFDCSGFVCWVFTNSGVHNLPRTTAQGIYDQCTPVSASEA
;
A
#
# COMPACT_ATOMS: atom_id res chain seq x y z
N GLU A 1 13.73 17.04 18.51
CA GLU A 1 14.36 16.08 17.55
C GLU A 1 13.32 15.34 16.73
N TYR A 2 12.17 15.02 17.29
CA TYR A 2 11.04 14.34 16.64
C TYR A 2 10.37 15.16 15.51
N ARG A 3 10.52 16.49 15.50
CA ARG A 3 9.93 17.37 14.48
C ARG A 3 10.75 17.48 13.18
N ARG A 4 12.00 17.03 13.13
CA ARG A 4 12.85 17.09 11.92
C ARG A 4 12.63 15.93 10.94
N GLN A 5 11.99 14.83 11.36
CA GLN A 5 11.69 13.70 10.48
C GLN A 5 10.40 13.87 9.66
N ARG A 6 9.62 14.95 9.88
CA ARG A 6 8.40 15.26 9.13
C ARG A 6 8.60 16.09 7.86
N GLN A 7 9.82 16.41 7.46
CA GLN A 7 10.09 17.30 6.33
C GLN A 7 10.61 16.58 5.08
N MET A 8 10.02 15.46 4.73
CA MET A 8 10.16 14.97 3.35
C MET A 8 8.78 14.72 2.75
N CYS A 9 8.00 15.81 2.77
CA CYS A 9 6.79 15.90 1.97
C CYS A 9 7.21 16.15 0.52
N ILE A 10 6.99 15.18 -0.35
CA ILE A 10 6.96 15.45 -1.79
C ILE A 10 5.64 16.19 -2.01
N ARG A 11 5.72 17.51 -2.09
CA ARG A 11 4.54 18.39 -2.20
C ARG A 11 3.71 18.18 -3.46
N ASP A 12 4.22 17.43 -4.43
CA ASP A 12 3.64 17.31 -5.78
C ASP A 12 3.48 15.83 -6.20
N SER A 13 3.25 14.91 -5.26
CA SER A 13 3.01 13.49 -5.58
C SER A 13 1.53 13.13 -5.43
N TYR A 14 1.05 12.27 -6.31
CA TYR A 14 -0.29 11.68 -6.24
C TYR A 14 -0.27 10.25 -6.78
N ILE A 15 -1.24 9.43 -6.37
CA ILE A 15 -1.38 8.09 -6.94
C ILE A 15 -1.90 8.23 -8.35
N SER A 16 -1.07 7.88 -9.34
CA SER A 16 -1.43 7.90 -10.75
C SER A 16 -2.06 6.59 -11.22
N SER A 17 -1.79 5.48 -10.53
CA SER A 17 -2.43 4.20 -10.80
C SER A 17 -2.48 3.30 -9.57
N TYR A 18 -3.64 2.71 -9.34
CA TYR A 18 -3.91 1.82 -8.21
C TYR A 18 -3.59 0.36 -8.52
N TYR A 19 -3.38 -0.43 -7.46
CA TYR A 19 -3.35 -1.88 -7.53
C TYR A 19 -4.69 -2.43 -8.02
N GLY A 20 -4.66 -3.42 -8.91
CA GLY A 20 -5.85 -4.08 -9.42
C GLY A 20 -5.93 -4.12 -10.95
N TYR A 21 -7.06 -4.57 -11.48
CA TYR A 21 -7.26 -4.65 -12.92
C TYR A 21 -7.40 -3.26 -13.53
N ARG A 22 -6.62 -3.02 -14.61
CA ARG A 22 -6.64 -1.77 -15.37
C ARG A 22 -6.38 -2.05 -16.86
N LYS A 23 -6.57 -1.03 -17.70
CA LYS A 23 -6.00 -1.03 -19.05
C LYS A 23 -4.54 -0.60 -18.98
N ASN A 24 -3.66 -1.43 -19.53
CA ASN A 24 -2.23 -1.11 -19.60
C ASN A 24 -2.03 0.15 -20.47
N PRO A 25 -1.37 1.19 -19.96
CA PRO A 25 -1.20 2.45 -20.67
C PRO A 25 -0.32 2.33 -21.92
N ASN A 26 0.55 1.30 -22.02
CA ASN A 26 1.42 1.06 -23.17
C ASN A 26 0.75 0.21 -24.26
N THR A 27 -0.07 -0.78 -23.87
CA THR A 27 -0.63 -1.77 -24.80
C THR A 27 -2.13 -1.64 -25.02
N GLY A 28 -2.85 -0.97 -24.11
CA GLY A 28 -4.30 -0.86 -24.08
C GLY A 28 -5.05 -2.14 -23.66
N ASN A 29 -4.34 -3.23 -23.42
CA ASN A 29 -4.91 -4.50 -22.96
C ASN A 29 -5.27 -4.46 -21.47
N GLU A 30 -6.21 -5.29 -21.05
CA GLU A 30 -6.48 -5.50 -19.63
C GLU A 30 -5.31 -6.23 -18.96
N GLU A 31 -4.89 -5.73 -17.81
CA GLU A 31 -3.83 -6.32 -16.98
C GLU A 31 -4.16 -6.19 -15.50
N LEU A 32 -3.59 -7.08 -14.70
CA LEU A 32 -3.52 -6.91 -13.25
C LEU A 32 -2.29 -6.07 -12.92
N HIS A 33 -2.48 -4.83 -12.49
CA HIS A 33 -1.43 -4.00 -11.93
C HIS A 33 -1.09 -4.46 -10.51
N ARG A 34 0.08 -5.03 -10.33
CA ARG A 34 0.51 -5.68 -9.08
C ARG A 34 1.12 -4.72 -8.06
N GLY A 35 1.06 -3.43 -8.32
CA GLY A 35 1.62 -2.39 -7.49
C GLY A 35 0.77 -1.12 -7.47
N VAL A 36 1.36 -0.06 -6.95
CA VAL A 36 0.82 1.30 -6.98
C VAL A 36 1.84 2.20 -7.66
N ASP A 37 1.37 3.04 -8.59
CA ASP A 37 2.19 4.04 -9.24
C ASP A 37 1.97 5.40 -8.58
N ILE A 38 3.05 6.02 -8.11
CA ILE A 38 3.05 7.33 -7.49
C ILE A 38 3.74 8.30 -8.46
N ALA A 39 2.97 9.18 -9.08
CA ALA A 39 3.49 10.23 -9.93
C ALA A 39 4.32 11.20 -9.09
N VAL A 40 5.58 11.38 -9.47
CA VAL A 40 6.56 12.16 -8.74
C VAL A 40 7.67 12.60 -9.69
N PRO A 41 8.26 13.79 -9.53
CA PRO A 41 9.35 14.24 -10.39
C PRO A 41 10.55 13.29 -10.37
N THR A 42 11.19 13.11 -11.52
CA THR A 42 12.48 12.40 -11.64
C THR A 42 13.51 13.02 -10.72
N GLY A 43 14.33 12.19 -10.06
CA GLY A 43 15.38 12.63 -9.14
C GLY A 43 14.90 12.80 -7.70
N THR A 44 13.62 12.52 -7.40
CA THR A 44 13.15 12.54 -6.02
C THR A 44 13.73 11.37 -5.24
N THR A 45 14.21 11.62 -4.03
CA THR A 45 14.83 10.59 -3.18
C THR A 45 13.84 9.51 -2.77
N VAL A 46 14.23 8.24 -2.93
CA VAL A 46 13.46 7.08 -2.51
C VAL A 46 14.12 6.45 -1.29
N TYR A 47 13.31 6.07 -0.32
CA TYR A 47 13.76 5.49 0.93
C TYR A 47 13.16 4.10 1.15
N ALA A 48 13.88 3.25 1.87
CA ALA A 48 13.39 1.95 2.30
C ALA A 48 12.20 2.10 3.27
N ALA A 49 11.10 1.42 2.98
CA ALA A 49 9.90 1.45 3.82
C ALA A 49 10.03 0.61 5.08
N HIS A 50 10.92 -0.38 5.09
CA HIS A 50 11.19 -1.25 6.25
C HIS A 50 12.67 -1.65 6.31
N ASP A 51 13.07 -2.22 7.44
CA ASP A 51 14.36 -2.87 7.58
C ASP A 51 14.39 -4.13 6.72
N GLY A 52 15.56 -4.55 6.29
CA GLY A 52 15.70 -5.81 5.58
C GLY A 52 17.03 -5.96 4.85
N THR A 53 17.08 -6.95 3.99
CA THR A 53 18.20 -7.18 3.08
C THR A 53 17.78 -6.81 1.67
N VAL A 54 18.60 -6.07 0.97
CA VAL A 54 18.45 -5.82 -0.46
C VAL A 54 18.75 -7.13 -1.19
N THR A 55 17.73 -7.80 -1.71
CA THR A 55 17.92 -9.04 -2.46
C THR A 55 18.23 -8.78 -3.92
N THR A 56 17.76 -7.65 -4.46
CA THR A 56 18.04 -7.23 -5.83
C THR A 56 18.26 -5.72 -5.89
N ALA A 57 19.27 -5.29 -6.63
CA ALA A 57 19.49 -3.93 -7.09
C ALA A 57 20.02 -4.02 -8.52
N ALA A 58 19.14 -3.84 -9.52
CA ALA A 58 19.45 -4.19 -10.92
C ALA A 58 18.63 -3.34 -11.91
N TYR A 59 18.85 -3.61 -13.19
CA TYR A 59 18.06 -3.08 -14.30
C TYR A 59 17.47 -4.24 -15.13
N ASP A 60 16.19 -4.10 -15.52
CA ASP A 60 15.60 -4.88 -16.59
C ASP A 60 14.73 -4.00 -17.52
N SER A 61 14.29 -4.55 -18.64
CA SER A 61 13.54 -3.79 -19.64
C SER A 61 12.11 -3.45 -19.22
N TYR A 62 11.54 -4.16 -18.23
CA TYR A 62 10.18 -3.95 -17.73
C TYR A 62 10.17 -2.97 -16.55
N TYR A 63 10.89 -3.31 -15.47
CA TYR A 63 10.95 -2.48 -14.26
C TYR A 63 11.94 -1.30 -14.33
N GLY A 64 12.80 -1.25 -15.37
CA GLY A 64 13.90 -0.29 -15.39
C GLY A 64 14.90 -0.56 -14.28
N ASN A 65 15.48 0.47 -13.69
CA ASN A 65 16.24 0.33 -12.45
C ASN A 65 15.29 0.03 -11.30
N TYR A 66 15.59 -1.04 -10.54
CA TYR A 66 14.72 -1.44 -9.44
C TYR A 66 15.50 -2.02 -8.25
N VAL A 67 14.90 -1.90 -7.07
CA VAL A 67 15.39 -2.44 -5.80
C VAL A 67 14.33 -3.37 -5.23
N VAL A 68 14.76 -4.53 -4.70
CA VAL A 68 13.92 -5.44 -3.91
C VAL A 68 14.50 -5.57 -2.53
N ILE A 69 13.67 -5.42 -1.50
CA ILE A 69 14.05 -5.52 -0.09
C ILE A 69 13.19 -6.61 0.54
N GLU A 70 13.82 -7.52 1.27
CA GLU A 70 13.14 -8.64 1.93
C GLU A 70 13.45 -8.70 3.43
N LYS A 71 12.43 -9.03 4.22
CA LYS A 71 12.54 -9.34 5.65
C LYS A 71 11.34 -10.17 6.10
N ASP A 72 11.59 -11.31 6.75
CA ASP A 72 10.57 -12.13 7.44
C ASP A 72 9.35 -12.49 6.55
N GLY A 73 9.59 -12.80 5.28
CA GLY A 73 8.57 -13.11 4.28
C GLY A 73 7.95 -11.89 3.58
N TYR A 74 8.28 -10.67 4.04
CA TYR A 74 7.86 -9.44 3.39
C TYR A 74 8.84 -9.05 2.30
N THR A 75 8.30 -8.67 1.16
CA THR A 75 9.06 -8.16 0.02
C THR A 75 8.47 -6.84 -0.43
N THR A 76 9.30 -5.82 -0.59
CA THR A 76 8.94 -4.59 -1.29
C THR A 76 9.82 -4.41 -2.51
N LYS A 77 9.22 -4.04 -3.64
CA LYS A 77 9.93 -3.71 -4.87
C LYS A 77 9.66 -2.25 -5.23
N TYR A 78 10.71 -1.54 -5.58
CA TYR A 78 10.70 -0.14 -6.03
C TYR A 78 11.25 -0.11 -7.45
N ALA A 79 10.46 0.35 -8.42
CA ALA A 79 10.82 0.28 -9.83
C ALA A 79 10.73 1.64 -10.55
N HIS A 80 11.17 1.64 -11.82
CA HIS A 80 11.29 2.81 -12.70
C HIS A 80 12.22 3.89 -12.18
N MET A 81 13.16 3.52 -11.30
CA MET A 81 14.11 4.43 -10.66
C MET A 81 15.10 5.02 -11.68
N ASP A 82 15.59 6.23 -11.40
CA ASP A 82 16.67 6.86 -12.19
C ASP A 82 18.04 6.34 -11.73
N SER A 83 18.24 6.28 -10.42
CA SER A 83 19.50 5.80 -9.83
C SER A 83 19.27 4.87 -8.66
N LEU A 84 20.22 3.97 -8.41
CA LEU A 84 20.25 3.06 -7.27
C LEU A 84 21.40 3.45 -6.34
N SER A 85 21.15 3.55 -5.03
CA SER A 85 22.13 3.91 -3.99
C SER A 85 22.50 2.72 -3.09
N VAL A 86 21.98 1.55 -3.38
CA VAL A 86 22.20 0.30 -2.62
C VAL A 86 22.61 -0.84 -3.55
N SER A 87 23.15 -1.90 -2.99
CA SER A 87 23.58 -3.10 -3.72
C SER A 87 22.95 -4.37 -3.12
N ALA A 88 22.78 -5.40 -3.94
CA ALA A 88 22.31 -6.69 -3.48
C ALA A 88 23.23 -7.26 -2.38
N GLY A 89 22.62 -7.87 -1.35
CA GLY A 89 23.29 -8.36 -0.14
C GLY A 89 23.43 -7.31 0.97
N GLN A 90 23.12 -6.05 0.72
CA GLN A 90 23.22 -5.00 1.73
C GLN A 90 22.07 -5.11 2.74
N SER A 91 22.39 -5.12 4.03
CA SER A 91 21.42 -4.94 5.11
C SER A 91 21.13 -3.46 5.30
N ILE A 92 19.86 -3.09 5.36
CA ILE A 92 19.40 -1.71 5.49
C ILE A 92 18.33 -1.59 6.57
N THR A 93 18.13 -0.38 7.04
CA THR A 93 17.04 -0.03 7.96
C THR A 93 16.01 0.85 7.26
N LYS A 94 14.78 0.87 7.78
CA LYS A 94 13.74 1.81 7.37
C LYS A 94 14.31 3.23 7.28
N GLY A 95 14.00 3.94 6.20
CA GLY A 95 14.50 5.30 5.97
C GLY A 95 15.89 5.38 5.33
N THR A 96 16.55 4.25 5.06
CA THR A 96 17.78 4.25 4.26
C THR A 96 17.47 4.73 2.84
N VAL A 97 18.27 5.65 2.31
CA VAL A 97 18.17 6.09 0.90
C VAL A 97 18.53 4.91 0.00
N ILE A 98 17.63 4.54 -0.90
CA ILE A 98 17.82 3.41 -1.83
C ILE A 98 18.05 3.85 -3.28
N GLY A 99 17.80 5.14 -3.58
CA GLY A 99 18.01 5.72 -4.90
C GLY A 99 17.12 6.92 -5.15
N THR A 100 16.84 7.20 -6.42
CA THR A 100 15.97 8.29 -6.86
C THR A 100 14.91 7.80 -7.86
N THR A 101 13.76 8.46 -7.86
CA THR A 101 12.66 8.20 -8.82
C THR A 101 13.07 8.56 -10.24
N GLY A 102 12.47 7.90 -11.22
CA GLY A 102 12.79 8.11 -12.62
C GLY A 102 11.66 7.78 -13.58
N ASN A 103 12.06 7.39 -14.80
CA ASN A 103 11.18 6.97 -15.89
C ASN A 103 11.87 5.88 -16.72
N THR A 104 12.59 4.96 -16.07
CA THR A 104 13.35 3.90 -16.74
C THR A 104 12.50 2.65 -16.94
N GLY A 105 12.86 1.80 -17.91
CA GLY A 105 12.11 0.59 -18.25
C GLY A 105 10.81 0.88 -19.03
N SER A 106 9.78 0.05 -18.83
CA SER A 106 8.48 0.16 -19.51
C SER A 106 7.58 1.15 -18.77
N SER A 107 7.84 2.44 -18.93
CA SER A 107 7.15 3.52 -18.23
C SER A 107 6.70 4.61 -19.21
N THR A 108 5.55 5.23 -18.95
CA THR A 108 4.98 6.31 -19.79
C THR A 108 5.22 7.72 -19.25
N GLY A 109 5.77 7.83 -18.03
CA GLY A 109 6.05 9.11 -17.39
C GLY A 109 6.74 8.93 -16.06
N SER A 110 7.30 10.00 -15.49
CA SER A 110 8.04 9.94 -14.23
C SER A 110 7.13 9.52 -13.08
N HIS A 111 7.44 8.39 -12.46
CA HIS A 111 6.73 7.85 -11.30
C HIS A 111 7.61 6.86 -10.53
N LEU A 112 7.19 6.53 -9.32
CA LEU A 112 7.68 5.39 -8.57
C LEU A 112 6.62 4.30 -8.58
N HIS A 113 6.98 3.11 -9.08
CA HIS A 113 6.15 1.92 -8.98
C HIS A 113 6.56 1.11 -7.75
N ILE A 114 5.59 0.77 -6.89
CA ILE A 114 5.84 0.00 -5.67
C ILE A 114 4.98 -1.26 -5.68
N GLU A 115 5.61 -2.42 -5.49
CA GLU A 115 4.93 -3.70 -5.26
C GLU A 115 5.19 -4.19 -3.83
N CYS A 116 4.19 -4.83 -3.24
CA CYS A 116 4.32 -5.50 -1.94
C CYS A 116 3.90 -6.97 -2.05
N LEU A 117 4.71 -7.86 -1.44
CA LEU A 117 4.41 -9.28 -1.34
C LEU A 117 4.58 -9.76 0.10
N TYR A 118 3.79 -10.75 0.48
CA TYR A 118 3.98 -11.53 1.70
C TYR A 118 4.01 -13.01 1.37
N ASN A 119 5.10 -13.70 1.73
CA ASN A 119 5.34 -15.09 1.38
C ASN A 119 5.16 -15.40 -0.13
N GLY A 120 5.54 -14.44 -0.98
CA GLY A 120 5.45 -14.57 -2.44
C GLY A 120 4.11 -14.16 -3.05
N GLU A 121 3.09 -13.84 -2.24
CA GLU A 121 1.78 -13.42 -2.72
C GLU A 121 1.66 -11.89 -2.73
N TYR A 122 1.22 -11.34 -3.87
CA TYR A 122 1.04 -9.89 -4.03
C TYR A 122 -0.16 -9.39 -3.24
N TYR A 123 0.01 -8.25 -2.59
CA TYR A 123 -1.08 -7.51 -1.96
C TYR A 123 -1.01 -6.01 -2.30
N ASN A 124 -2.13 -5.32 -2.10
CA ASN A 124 -2.20 -3.89 -2.39
C ASN A 124 -1.26 -3.09 -1.47
N PRO A 125 -0.25 -2.38 -2.02
CA PRO A 125 0.69 -1.59 -1.24
C PRO A 125 0.05 -0.55 -0.32
N LEU A 126 -1.16 -0.06 -0.62
CA LEU A 126 -1.87 0.91 0.20
C LEU A 126 -2.32 0.37 1.57
N PHE A 127 -2.27 -0.94 1.78
CA PHE A 127 -2.44 -1.51 3.13
C PHE A 127 -1.19 -1.37 3.99
N TYR A 128 -0.04 -1.09 3.38
CA TYR A 128 1.23 -0.93 4.05
C TYR A 128 1.71 0.52 4.06
N PHE A 129 1.46 1.25 2.97
CA PHE A 129 1.89 2.63 2.79
C PHE A 129 0.72 3.59 3.06
N ASP A 130 0.90 4.49 4.00
CA ASP A 130 0.08 5.69 4.07
C ASP A 130 0.62 6.70 3.04
N VAL A 131 -0.09 6.80 1.94
CA VAL A 131 0.17 7.79 0.89
C VAL A 131 -0.67 9.06 1.11
N GLY A 132 -0.97 9.39 2.36
CA GLY A 132 -1.55 10.67 2.75
C GLY A 132 -0.77 11.82 2.12
N GLU A 133 -1.42 12.97 1.95
CA GLU A 133 -0.85 14.14 1.26
C GLU A 133 0.62 14.35 1.64
N GLY A 134 1.53 13.99 0.74
CA GLY A 134 2.96 14.28 0.80
C GLY A 134 3.85 13.25 1.49
N THR A 135 3.42 12.02 1.76
CA THR A 135 4.33 11.00 2.31
C THR A 135 4.48 9.78 1.42
N LEU A 136 5.72 9.48 1.01
CA LEU A 136 6.13 8.21 0.39
C LEU A 136 6.46 7.14 1.46
N TYR A 137 6.07 7.36 2.71
CA TYR A 137 6.31 6.46 3.82
C TYR A 137 5.01 5.94 4.38
N GLY A 138 4.87 4.61 4.43
CA GLY A 138 3.91 4.00 5.31
C GLY A 138 4.30 4.27 6.76
N GLU A 139 3.66 5.21 7.42
CA GLU A 139 3.44 5.07 8.84
C GLU A 139 2.17 4.26 9.00
N SER A 140 2.28 3.07 9.56
CA SER A 140 1.11 2.41 10.13
C SER A 140 0.47 3.40 11.10
N PRO A 141 -0.85 3.59 11.07
CA PRO A 141 -1.54 4.25 12.17
C PRO A 141 -1.19 3.46 13.42
N GLY A 142 -0.32 4.00 14.28
CA GLY A 142 0.12 3.31 15.49
C GLY A 142 1.60 2.99 15.64
N GLY A 143 2.50 3.56 14.80
CA GLY A 143 3.94 3.69 15.12
C GLY A 143 4.71 2.38 15.34
N GLY A 144 4.45 1.36 14.57
CA GLY A 144 5.27 0.17 14.54
C GLY A 144 5.23 -0.41 13.14
N GLY A 145 6.38 -0.49 12.45
CA GLY A 145 6.51 -1.22 11.21
C GLY A 145 6.14 -2.69 11.44
N GLY A 146 4.85 -2.97 11.47
CA GLY A 146 4.28 -4.29 11.61
C GLY A 146 3.94 -4.85 10.25
N ALA A 147 4.26 -6.10 10.11
CA ALA A 147 3.78 -7.00 9.09
C ALA A 147 2.25 -6.85 8.87
N PRO A 148 1.70 -7.29 7.71
CA PRO A 148 0.27 -7.48 7.52
C PRO A 148 -0.30 -8.53 8.51
N GLY A 149 -0.14 -8.38 9.74
CA GLY A 149 -0.56 -9.20 10.86
C GLY A 149 -0.51 -8.43 12.17
N ASN A 150 0.03 -7.22 12.16
CA ASN A 150 -0.10 -6.28 13.27
C ASN A 150 -1.27 -5.32 13.01
N ALA A 151 -2.45 -5.86 12.75
CA ALA A 151 -3.65 -5.11 13.08
C ALA A 151 -3.51 -4.67 14.53
N ILE A 152 -3.78 -3.42 14.84
CA ILE A 152 -3.93 -2.94 16.22
C ILE A 152 -4.86 -3.93 16.90
N PRO A 153 -4.47 -4.53 18.05
CA PRO A 153 -5.33 -5.50 18.70
C PRO A 153 -6.72 -4.89 18.92
N PRO A 154 -7.80 -5.65 18.67
CA PRO A 154 -9.17 -5.14 18.82
C PRO A 154 -9.46 -4.53 20.19
N ASP A 155 -8.84 -5.05 21.24
CA ASP A 155 -8.95 -4.58 22.61
C ASP A 155 -8.20 -3.27 22.89
N SER A 156 -7.48 -2.71 21.93
CA SER A 156 -6.79 -1.42 22.04
C SER A 156 -7.65 -0.21 21.66
N TYR A 157 -8.89 -0.42 21.23
CA TYR A 157 -9.82 0.65 20.88
C TYR A 157 -10.72 0.99 22.08
N ASP A 158 -10.82 2.28 22.44
CA ASP A 158 -11.65 2.75 23.54
C ASP A 158 -13.16 2.71 23.22
N ASP A 159 -13.53 2.69 21.93
CA ASP A 159 -14.91 2.61 21.47
C ASP A 159 -15.30 1.16 21.17
N ALA A 160 -16.29 0.64 21.88
CA ALA A 160 -16.79 -0.72 21.72
C ALA A 160 -17.31 -1.02 20.31
N THR A 161 -17.78 -0.01 19.59
CA THR A 161 -18.24 -0.12 18.20
C THR A 161 -17.07 -0.36 17.27
N VAL A 162 -16.00 0.42 17.44
CA VAL A 162 -14.75 0.26 16.68
C VAL A 162 -14.11 -1.09 17.00
N GLN A 163 -14.09 -1.45 18.29
CA GLN A 163 -13.59 -2.76 18.73
C GLN A 163 -14.32 -3.91 18.02
N ALA A 164 -15.64 -3.91 18.00
CA ALA A 164 -16.44 -4.96 17.32
C ALA A 164 -16.16 -5.05 15.81
N LEU A 165 -16.01 -3.89 15.16
CA LEU A 165 -15.62 -3.84 13.74
C LEU A 165 -14.24 -4.46 13.51
N MET A 166 -13.26 -4.12 14.34
CA MET A 166 -11.89 -4.61 14.19
C MET A 166 -11.75 -6.09 14.55
N GLU A 167 -12.50 -6.58 15.54
CA GLU A 167 -12.60 -8.01 15.86
C GLU A 167 -13.16 -8.82 14.67
N GLU A 168 -14.20 -8.30 14.02
CA GLU A 168 -14.76 -8.94 12.84
C GLU A 168 -13.77 -8.90 11.67
N ALA A 169 -13.17 -7.74 11.39
CA ALA A 169 -12.20 -7.56 10.31
C ALA A 169 -10.98 -8.47 10.46
N ALA A 170 -10.48 -8.65 11.68
CA ALA A 170 -9.30 -9.46 11.97
C ALA A 170 -9.47 -10.95 11.60
N LYS A 171 -10.68 -11.47 11.53
CA LYS A 171 -10.97 -12.87 11.13
C LYS A 171 -10.59 -13.16 9.68
N TYR A 172 -10.45 -12.14 8.85
CA TYR A 172 -10.23 -12.23 7.41
C TYR A 172 -8.85 -11.76 6.97
N LEU A 173 -7.93 -11.57 7.92
CA LEU A 173 -6.53 -11.27 7.63
C LEU A 173 -5.92 -12.38 6.77
N GLY A 174 -5.23 -11.98 5.69
CA GLY A 174 -4.62 -12.92 4.75
C GLY A 174 -5.55 -13.45 3.65
N TYR A 175 -6.83 -13.07 3.66
CA TYR A 175 -7.71 -13.40 2.52
C TYR A 175 -7.26 -12.67 1.27
N PRO A 176 -7.17 -13.36 0.10
CA PRO A 176 -6.78 -12.73 -1.14
C PRO A 176 -7.84 -11.73 -1.61
N TYR A 177 -7.41 -10.68 -2.31
CA TYR A 177 -8.35 -9.78 -2.98
C TYR A 177 -8.97 -10.49 -4.20
N VAL A 178 -10.29 -10.52 -4.27
CA VAL A 178 -11.03 -11.08 -5.41
C VAL A 178 -12.09 -10.08 -5.87
N TRP A 179 -11.98 -9.63 -7.11
CA TRP A 179 -12.94 -8.68 -7.70
C TRP A 179 -14.37 -9.23 -7.65
N GLY A 180 -15.29 -8.44 -7.10
CA GLY A 180 -16.68 -8.86 -6.89
C GLY A 180 -16.89 -9.79 -5.71
N GLY A 181 -15.83 -10.21 -5.04
CA GLY A 181 -15.89 -11.03 -3.82
C GLY A 181 -16.56 -10.28 -2.67
N SER A 182 -17.37 -10.97 -1.87
CA SER A 182 -18.21 -10.32 -0.85
C SER A 182 -18.45 -11.18 0.39
N SER A 183 -17.78 -12.32 0.50
CA SER A 183 -17.96 -13.26 1.61
C SER A 183 -16.70 -14.10 1.83
N PRO A 184 -16.53 -14.77 2.98
CA PRO A 184 -15.40 -15.67 3.21
C PRO A 184 -15.25 -16.78 2.17
N SER A 185 -16.36 -17.24 1.57
CA SER A 185 -16.33 -18.30 0.55
C SER A 185 -15.86 -17.83 -0.83
N THR A 186 -15.98 -16.54 -1.11
CA THR A 186 -15.59 -15.91 -2.39
C THR A 186 -14.36 -15.05 -2.27
N SER A 187 -13.83 -14.88 -1.03
CA SER A 187 -12.93 -13.82 -0.66
C SER A 187 -13.58 -12.43 -0.87
N PHE A 188 -12.82 -11.35 -0.89
CA PHE A 188 -13.37 -9.99 -0.83
C PHE A 188 -12.75 -9.06 -1.87
N ASP A 189 -13.57 -8.17 -2.44
CA ASP A 189 -13.09 -6.88 -2.92
C ASP A 189 -13.17 -5.82 -1.80
N CYS A 190 -12.71 -4.60 -2.06
CA CYS A 190 -12.67 -3.53 -1.05
C CYS A 190 -14.05 -3.24 -0.45
N SER A 191 -15.06 -3.04 -1.29
CA SER A 191 -16.42 -2.74 -0.86
C SER A 191 -17.13 -3.96 -0.26
N GLY A 192 -16.85 -5.17 -0.79
CA GLY A 192 -17.36 -6.42 -0.25
C GLY A 192 -16.88 -6.69 1.16
N PHE A 193 -15.59 -6.45 1.41
CA PHE A 193 -15.02 -6.57 2.75
C PHE A 193 -15.67 -5.59 3.75
N VAL A 194 -15.76 -4.32 3.40
CA VAL A 194 -16.39 -3.30 4.26
C VAL A 194 -17.84 -3.66 4.55
N CYS A 195 -18.65 -3.97 3.52
CA CYS A 195 -20.04 -4.37 3.71
C CYS A 195 -20.19 -5.60 4.61
N TRP A 196 -19.33 -6.59 4.43
CA TRP A 196 -19.31 -7.81 5.23
C TRP A 196 -18.98 -7.53 6.70
N VAL A 197 -17.89 -6.79 6.96
CA VAL A 197 -17.43 -6.48 8.31
C VAL A 197 -18.48 -5.69 9.08
N PHE A 198 -19.03 -4.62 8.50
CA PHE A 198 -20.07 -3.81 9.16
C PHE A 198 -21.31 -4.63 9.48
N THR A 199 -21.76 -5.48 8.56
CA THR A 199 -22.96 -6.30 8.76
C THR A 199 -22.73 -7.40 9.80
N ASN A 200 -21.58 -8.08 9.77
CA ASN A 200 -21.33 -9.24 10.63
C ASN A 200 -20.78 -8.86 12.02
N SER A 201 -20.22 -7.69 12.18
CA SER A 201 -19.90 -7.14 13.51
C SER A 201 -21.14 -6.76 14.31
N GLY A 202 -22.30 -6.64 13.65
CA GLY A 202 -23.54 -6.16 14.27
C GLY A 202 -23.59 -4.65 14.50
N VAL A 203 -22.59 -3.92 14.08
CA VAL A 203 -22.51 -2.45 14.26
C VAL A 203 -23.48 -1.72 13.34
N HIS A 204 -23.54 -2.14 12.08
CA HIS A 204 -24.43 -1.54 11.09
C HIS A 204 -24.74 -2.55 9.98
N ASN A 205 -26.00 -2.73 9.64
CA ASN A 205 -26.37 -3.53 8.48
C ASN A 205 -26.07 -2.76 7.20
N LEU A 206 -24.94 -3.05 6.57
CA LEU A 206 -24.49 -2.44 5.33
C LEU A 206 -24.60 -3.45 4.18
N PRO A 207 -25.73 -3.47 3.43
CA PRO A 207 -25.92 -4.39 2.32
C PRO A 207 -24.83 -4.24 1.27
N ARG A 208 -24.53 -5.33 0.55
CA ARG A 208 -23.53 -5.32 -0.52
C ARG A 208 -23.81 -4.19 -1.52
N THR A 209 -22.83 -3.29 -1.65
CA THR A 209 -22.87 -2.16 -2.57
C THR A 209 -21.45 -1.89 -3.12
N THR A 210 -21.31 -0.92 -4.00
CA THR A 210 -20.02 -0.46 -4.52
C THR A 210 -19.34 0.48 -3.53
N ALA A 211 -18.05 0.78 -3.74
CA ALA A 211 -17.34 1.78 -2.95
C ALA A 211 -18.04 3.16 -3.00
N GLN A 212 -18.55 3.55 -4.18
CA GLN A 212 -19.37 4.78 -4.31
C GLN A 212 -20.65 4.68 -3.48
N GLY A 213 -21.34 3.55 -3.51
CA GLY A 213 -22.56 3.35 -2.74
C GLY A 213 -22.33 3.32 -1.20
N ILE A 214 -21.11 2.96 -0.73
CA ILE A 214 -20.71 3.16 0.66
C ILE A 214 -20.52 4.64 0.94
N TYR A 215 -19.76 5.33 0.10
CA TYR A 215 -19.49 6.77 0.24
C TYR A 215 -20.78 7.58 0.29
N ASP A 216 -21.77 7.28 -0.54
CA ASP A 216 -23.06 7.99 -0.60
C ASP A 216 -23.90 7.83 0.69
N GLN A 217 -23.57 6.83 1.53
CA GLN A 217 -24.21 6.61 2.83
C GLN A 217 -23.44 7.22 4.00
N CYS A 218 -22.21 7.73 3.75
CA CYS A 218 -21.40 8.36 4.78
C CYS A 218 -21.77 9.84 4.95
N THR A 219 -21.71 10.31 6.19
CA THR A 219 -21.79 11.76 6.48
C THR A 219 -20.37 12.31 6.45
N PRO A 220 -20.07 13.33 5.62
CA PRO A 220 -18.77 13.98 5.65
C PRO A 220 -18.49 14.59 7.03
N VAL A 221 -17.30 14.34 7.56
CA VAL A 221 -16.78 14.95 8.79
C VAL A 221 -15.59 15.83 8.45
N SER A 222 -15.33 16.86 9.25
CA SER A 222 -14.14 17.69 9.09
C SER A 222 -12.91 16.95 9.64
N ALA A 223 -11.72 17.32 9.19
CA ALA A 223 -10.46 16.74 9.69
C ALA A 223 -10.22 16.97 11.20
N SER A 224 -10.97 17.86 11.81
CA SER A 224 -10.93 18.10 13.27
C SER A 224 -11.89 17.21 14.06
N GLU A 225 -12.78 16.48 13.39
CA GLU A 225 -13.78 15.57 13.96
C GLU A 225 -13.47 14.10 13.66
N ALA A 226 -12.36 13.82 12.91
CA ALA A 226 -11.93 12.50 12.50
C ALA A 226 -10.91 11.87 13.47
#